data_5a6bd862f26068101a28d6a59699bc32
#
_entry.id   5a6bd862f26068101a28d6a59699bc32
#
_cell.length_a   1.000
_cell.length_b   1.000
_cell.length_c   1.000
_cell.angle_alpha   90.00
_cell.angle_beta   90.00
_cell.angle_gamma   90.00
#
_symmetry.space_group_name_H-M   'P 1'
#
loop_
_entity.id
_entity.type
_entity.pdbx_description
1 polymer ?
#
loop_
_entity_poly.entity_id
_entity_poly.type
_entity_poly.pdbx_seq_one_letter_code
_entity_poly.pdbx_strand_id
1 'polypeptide(L)'
;MNRRAFVAGLGAVLAAPRGAEAQPQSLTVIGFLSSRSPDESASVVAAFRQGLNEGGYVETQNVVIEFRWAEGQYDRLPAMAIDLVNRHVALIIAAGGDRPALAAKAATSTIPIVFTGSDFPVKVGLVASLNRPGGNVTGASLFTSEVEAKKLALLRELVPKAPLIAILVNPTNPSAGLVLPSDEASEIR
;
A
#
# COMPACT_ATOMS: atom_id res chain seq x y z
N MET A 1 -24.09 48.58 -43.14
CA MET A 1 -23.08 47.95 -42.25
C MET A 1 -21.70 48.09 -42.85
N ASN A 2 -20.82 48.84 -42.19
CA ASN A 2 -19.57 49.32 -42.77
C ASN A 2 -18.48 48.22 -42.62
N ARG A 3 -17.95 47.75 -43.77
CA ARG A 3 -16.93 46.68 -43.82
C ARG A 3 -15.69 46.97 -42.94
N ARG A 4 -15.39 48.24 -42.69
CA ARG A 4 -14.28 48.64 -41.81
C ARG A 4 -14.55 48.37 -40.33
N ALA A 5 -15.80 48.44 -39.87
CA ALA A 5 -16.17 48.12 -38.48
C ALA A 5 -16.12 46.63 -38.20
N PHE A 6 -16.39 45.80 -39.21
CA PHE A 6 -16.31 44.33 -39.06
C PHE A 6 -14.87 43.81 -38.91
N VAL A 7 -13.93 44.39 -39.67
CA VAL A 7 -12.52 44.03 -39.62
C VAL A 7 -11.87 44.48 -38.31
N ALA A 8 -12.26 45.65 -37.77
CA ALA A 8 -11.77 46.13 -36.47
C ALA A 8 -12.28 45.26 -35.28
N GLY A 9 -13.51 44.72 -35.38
CA GLY A 9 -14.06 43.82 -34.35
C GLY A 9 -13.40 42.45 -34.30
N LEU A 10 -12.93 41.92 -35.46
CA LEU A 10 -12.23 40.62 -35.50
C LEU A 10 -10.81 40.69 -34.92
N GLY A 11 -10.12 41.83 -35.04
CA GLY A 11 -8.77 42.03 -34.48
C GLY A 11 -8.75 42.12 -32.96
N ALA A 12 -9.81 42.60 -32.32
CA ALA A 12 -9.89 42.74 -30.87
C ALA A 12 -10.10 41.42 -30.12
N VAL A 13 -10.69 40.40 -30.78
CA VAL A 13 -10.92 39.08 -30.17
C VAL A 13 -9.66 38.22 -30.16
N LEU A 14 -8.69 38.48 -31.06
CA LEU A 14 -7.42 37.73 -31.13
C LEU A 14 -6.34 38.27 -30.18
N ALA A 15 -6.53 39.47 -29.60
CA ALA A 15 -5.58 40.13 -28.72
C ALA A 15 -5.91 40.00 -27.22
N ALA A 16 -6.96 39.25 -26.85
CA ALA A 16 -7.19 38.94 -25.45
C ALA A 16 -6.06 38.00 -24.96
N PRO A 17 -5.22 38.43 -24.02
CA PRO A 17 -4.29 37.49 -23.40
C PRO A 17 -5.13 36.39 -22.77
N ARG A 18 -5.07 35.18 -23.33
CA ARG A 18 -5.46 33.98 -22.63
C ARG A 18 -4.43 33.80 -21.54
N GLY A 19 -4.66 34.45 -20.42
CA GLY A 19 -4.03 34.06 -19.17
C GLY A 19 -4.47 32.64 -18.92
N ALA A 20 -3.70 31.68 -19.41
CA ALA A 20 -3.70 30.36 -18.83
C ALA A 20 -3.17 30.59 -17.42
N GLU A 21 -4.08 30.92 -16.48
CA GLU A 21 -3.79 30.70 -15.07
C GLU A 21 -3.47 29.23 -14.97
N ALA A 22 -2.17 28.90 -14.88
CA ALA A 22 -1.73 27.61 -14.45
C ALA A 22 -2.34 27.45 -13.04
N GLN A 23 -3.45 26.72 -12.94
CA GLN A 23 -3.99 26.34 -11.65
C GLN A 23 -2.81 25.75 -10.89
N PRO A 24 -2.50 26.21 -9.66
CA PRO A 24 -1.47 25.59 -8.86
C PRO A 24 -1.84 24.13 -8.78
N GLN A 25 -1.01 23.28 -9.38
CA GLN A 25 -1.21 21.83 -9.28
C GLN A 25 -1.13 21.51 -7.80
N SER A 26 -2.29 21.27 -7.20
CA SER A 26 -2.34 20.80 -5.82
C SER A 26 -1.56 19.48 -5.76
N LEU A 27 -0.51 19.46 -4.96
CA LEU A 27 0.31 18.27 -4.79
C LEU A 27 -0.59 17.12 -4.31
N THR A 28 -0.54 16.00 -5.00
CA THR A 28 -1.24 14.80 -4.57
C THR A 28 -0.56 14.26 -3.31
N VAL A 29 -1.28 14.13 -2.22
CA VAL A 29 -0.74 13.58 -0.97
C VAL A 29 -1.05 12.09 -0.90
N ILE A 30 -0.02 11.26 -0.78
CA ILE A 30 -0.11 9.81 -0.59
C ILE A 30 0.28 9.48 0.85
N GLY A 31 -0.57 8.75 1.57
CA GLY A 31 -0.23 8.17 2.87
C GLY A 31 0.50 6.84 2.69
N PHE A 32 1.62 6.65 3.39
CA PHE A 32 2.32 5.38 3.47
C PHE A 32 2.30 4.88 4.91
N LEU A 33 1.50 3.85 5.17
CA LEU A 33 1.32 3.24 6.49
C LEU A 33 2.05 1.90 6.54
N SER A 34 3.00 1.75 7.45
CA SER A 34 3.79 0.52 7.58
C SER A 34 3.85 0.02 9.01
N SER A 35 3.82 -1.31 9.17
CA SER A 35 4.10 -1.96 10.45
C SER A 35 5.59 -1.98 10.80
N ARG A 36 6.47 -1.79 9.82
CA ARG A 36 7.93 -1.84 9.94
C ARG A 36 8.52 -0.47 10.28
N SER A 37 9.83 -0.45 10.53
CA SER A 37 10.62 0.77 10.62
C SER A 37 11.02 1.31 9.24
N PRO A 38 11.49 2.58 9.14
CA PRO A 38 12.05 3.14 7.90
C PRO A 38 13.21 2.30 7.35
N ASP A 39 14.13 1.86 8.21
CA ASP A 39 15.33 1.11 7.81
C ASP A 39 14.97 -0.27 7.23
N GLU A 40 14.06 -1.00 7.88
CA GLU A 40 13.57 -2.29 7.37
C GLU A 40 12.81 -2.16 6.06
N SER A 41 12.26 -0.99 5.78
CA SER A 41 11.45 -0.72 4.59
C SER A 41 12.21 0.00 3.47
N ALA A 42 13.49 0.29 3.64
CA ALA A 42 14.27 1.12 2.71
C ALA A 42 14.19 0.63 1.25
N SER A 43 14.33 -0.68 1.02
CA SER A 43 14.24 -1.25 -0.32
C SER A 43 12.82 -1.18 -0.91
N VAL A 44 11.80 -1.38 -0.08
CA VAL A 44 10.39 -1.29 -0.49
C VAL A 44 10.04 0.15 -0.85
N VAL A 45 10.48 1.12 -0.06
CA VAL A 45 10.27 2.55 -0.31
C VAL A 45 11.00 3.00 -1.58
N ALA A 46 12.23 2.51 -1.79
CA ALA A 46 12.98 2.80 -3.02
C ALA A 46 12.26 2.29 -4.26
N ALA A 47 11.78 1.03 -4.24
CA ALA A 47 11.00 0.45 -5.34
C ALA A 47 9.67 1.20 -5.56
N PHE A 48 8.99 1.60 -4.48
CA PHE A 48 7.77 2.39 -4.55
C PHE A 48 8.01 3.75 -5.22
N ARG A 49 9.05 4.48 -4.81
CA ARG A 49 9.45 5.75 -5.43
C ARG A 49 9.82 5.59 -6.90
N GLN A 50 10.53 4.51 -7.23
CA GLN A 50 10.84 4.21 -8.62
C GLN A 50 9.56 4.01 -9.44
N GLY A 51 8.61 3.19 -8.97
CA GLY A 51 7.34 2.98 -9.66
C GLY A 51 6.51 4.25 -9.81
N LEU A 52 6.51 5.14 -8.81
CA LEU A 52 5.89 6.47 -8.91
C LEU A 52 6.53 7.29 -10.02
N ASN A 53 7.88 7.35 -10.06
CA ASN A 53 8.62 8.11 -11.09
C ASN A 53 8.35 7.58 -12.49
N GLU A 54 8.28 6.25 -12.68
CA GLU A 54 7.92 5.62 -13.96
C GLU A 54 6.49 5.97 -14.39
N GLY A 55 5.59 6.19 -13.41
CA GLY A 55 4.23 6.66 -13.61
C GLY A 55 4.10 8.18 -13.79
N GLY A 56 5.21 8.94 -13.79
CA GLY A 56 5.23 10.39 -13.91
C GLY A 56 4.95 11.15 -12.60
N TYR A 57 4.95 10.45 -11.46
CA TYR A 57 4.80 11.05 -10.12
C TYR A 57 6.17 11.25 -9.48
N VAL A 58 6.59 12.51 -9.38
CA VAL A 58 7.89 12.89 -8.80
C VAL A 58 7.66 13.56 -7.45
N GLU A 59 8.24 12.96 -6.40
CA GLU A 59 8.14 13.49 -5.03
C GLU A 59 8.63 14.94 -4.99
N THR A 60 7.93 15.81 -4.30
CA THR A 60 8.12 17.27 -4.20
C THR A 60 7.75 18.09 -5.44
N GLN A 61 7.46 17.48 -6.59
CA GLN A 61 7.01 18.20 -7.80
C GLN A 61 5.50 18.11 -7.97
N ASN A 62 4.93 16.91 -7.97
CA ASN A 62 3.50 16.67 -8.16
C ASN A 62 2.90 15.67 -7.16
N VAL A 63 3.72 15.06 -6.29
CA VAL A 63 3.29 14.17 -5.22
C VAL A 63 4.07 14.44 -3.94
N VAL A 64 3.41 14.26 -2.79
CA VAL A 64 4.01 14.24 -1.45
C VAL A 64 3.67 12.90 -0.80
N ILE A 65 4.63 12.27 -0.13
CA ILE A 65 4.43 11.02 0.58
C ILE A 65 4.50 11.29 2.08
N GLU A 66 3.41 11.00 2.78
CA GLU A 66 3.33 11.08 4.24
C GLU A 66 3.51 9.70 4.85
N PHE A 67 4.66 9.47 5.46
CA PHE A 67 5.01 8.19 6.08
C PHE A 67 4.49 8.10 7.51
N ARG A 68 3.99 6.89 7.86
CA ARG A 68 3.63 6.47 9.23
C ARG A 68 4.23 5.11 9.49
N TRP A 69 5.12 5.05 10.48
CA TRP A 69 5.89 3.87 10.83
C TRP A 69 5.47 3.38 12.22
N ALA A 70 4.94 2.18 12.28
CA ALA A 70 4.53 1.59 13.56
C ALA A 70 5.71 0.91 14.30
N GLU A 71 6.81 0.61 13.63
CA GLU A 71 8.04 0.05 14.22
C GLU A 71 7.78 -1.20 15.07
N GLY A 72 6.95 -2.11 14.54
CA GLY A 72 6.53 -3.34 15.22
C GLY A 72 5.42 -3.16 16.26
N GLN A 73 5.04 -1.93 16.59
CA GLN A 73 3.99 -1.61 17.56
C GLN A 73 2.63 -1.54 16.84
N TYR A 74 1.98 -2.69 16.66
CA TYR A 74 0.74 -2.79 15.88
C TYR A 74 -0.44 -2.00 16.46
N ASP A 75 -0.45 -1.75 17.76
CA ASP A 75 -1.44 -0.95 18.49
C ASP A 75 -1.45 0.53 18.06
N ARG A 76 -0.37 1.04 17.48
CA ARG A 76 -0.27 2.40 16.93
C ARG A 76 -0.97 2.56 15.57
N LEU A 77 -1.13 1.47 14.80
CA LEU A 77 -1.64 1.52 13.42
C LEU A 77 -3.04 2.16 13.29
N PRO A 78 -4.02 1.90 14.17
CA PRO A 78 -5.33 2.54 14.06
C PRO A 78 -5.27 4.06 14.15
N ALA A 79 -4.52 4.61 15.11
CA ALA A 79 -4.36 6.05 15.26
C ALA A 79 -3.63 6.69 14.08
N MET A 80 -2.62 6.01 13.55
CA MET A 80 -1.87 6.44 12.35
C MET A 80 -2.73 6.43 11.10
N ALA A 81 -3.59 5.43 10.93
CA ALA A 81 -4.53 5.37 9.81
C ALA A 81 -5.54 6.52 9.86
N ILE A 82 -6.10 6.80 11.05
CA ILE A 82 -7.01 7.94 11.29
C ILE A 82 -6.32 9.26 10.99
N ASP A 83 -5.05 9.44 11.39
CA ASP A 83 -4.30 10.66 11.09
C ASP A 83 -4.16 10.88 9.58
N LEU A 84 -3.84 9.84 8.79
CA LEU A 84 -3.80 9.94 7.33
C LEU A 84 -5.16 10.29 6.73
N VAL A 85 -6.25 9.70 7.23
CA VAL A 85 -7.61 10.04 6.81
C VAL A 85 -7.93 11.51 7.08
N ASN A 86 -7.61 12.01 8.27
CA ASN A 86 -7.83 13.41 8.66
C ASN A 86 -7.00 14.40 7.82
N ARG A 87 -5.89 13.97 7.28
CA ARG A 87 -5.05 14.74 6.34
C ARG A 87 -5.57 14.71 4.91
N HIS A 88 -6.69 14.00 4.67
CA HIS A 88 -7.33 13.90 3.36
C HIS A 88 -6.36 13.41 2.26
N VAL A 89 -5.54 12.41 2.59
CA VAL A 89 -4.66 11.80 1.59
C VAL A 89 -5.48 11.21 0.44
N ALA A 90 -4.96 11.32 -0.78
CA ALA A 90 -5.64 10.83 -1.98
C ALA A 90 -5.65 9.29 -2.07
N LEU A 91 -4.66 8.64 -1.43
CA LEU A 91 -4.43 7.20 -1.45
C LEU A 91 -3.66 6.79 -0.19
N ILE A 92 -3.94 5.58 0.34
CA ILE A 92 -3.14 4.96 1.40
C ILE A 92 -2.43 3.73 0.84
N ILE A 93 -1.10 3.72 0.91
CA ILE A 93 -0.29 2.52 0.71
C ILE A 93 -0.13 1.84 2.07
N ALA A 94 -0.56 0.60 2.18
CA ALA A 94 -0.47 -0.19 3.41
C ALA A 94 0.57 -1.32 3.23
N ALA A 95 1.73 -1.18 3.84
CA ALA A 95 2.88 -2.06 3.65
C ALA A 95 3.28 -2.79 4.95
N GLY A 96 3.91 -3.96 4.80
CA GLY A 96 4.42 -4.73 5.94
C GLY A 96 3.44 -5.75 6.51
N GLY A 97 2.55 -6.31 5.67
CA GLY A 97 1.61 -7.35 6.03
C GLY A 97 0.17 -6.89 6.17
N ASP A 98 -0.66 -7.73 6.79
CA ASP A 98 -2.12 -7.52 6.85
C ASP A 98 -2.53 -6.36 7.78
N ARG A 99 -1.78 -6.14 8.87
CA ARG A 99 -2.16 -5.20 9.93
C ARG A 99 -2.34 -3.75 9.49
N PRO A 100 -1.41 -3.15 8.72
CA PRO A 100 -1.59 -1.79 8.20
C PRO A 100 -2.82 -1.67 7.30
N ALA A 101 -3.06 -2.68 6.45
CA ALA A 101 -4.19 -2.68 5.54
C ALA A 101 -5.54 -2.81 6.27
N LEU A 102 -5.62 -3.66 7.30
CA LEU A 102 -6.80 -3.78 8.16
C LEU A 102 -7.07 -2.48 8.92
N ALA A 103 -6.03 -1.85 9.46
CA ALA A 103 -6.17 -0.56 10.15
C ALA A 103 -6.65 0.55 9.21
N ALA A 104 -6.09 0.64 8.00
CA ALA A 104 -6.53 1.59 6.98
C ALA A 104 -7.98 1.32 6.55
N LYS A 105 -8.35 0.04 6.30
CA LYS A 105 -9.71 -0.34 5.95
C LYS A 105 -10.73 0.00 7.03
N ALA A 106 -10.37 -0.14 8.30
CA ALA A 106 -11.23 0.25 9.42
C ALA A 106 -11.40 1.77 9.55
N ALA A 107 -10.38 2.54 9.13
CA ALA A 107 -10.39 4.01 9.25
C ALA A 107 -11.16 4.71 8.12
N THR A 108 -11.28 4.11 6.93
CA THR A 108 -11.96 4.73 5.79
C THR A 108 -12.60 3.72 4.84
N SER A 109 -13.75 4.07 4.30
CA SER A 109 -14.43 3.34 3.22
C SER A 109 -14.35 4.05 1.86
N THR A 110 -13.78 5.25 1.81
CA THR A 110 -13.78 6.13 0.62
C THR A 110 -12.39 6.36 0.05
N ILE A 111 -11.36 6.54 0.89
CA ILE A 111 -10.00 6.72 0.42
C ILE A 111 -9.50 5.38 -0.13
N PRO A 112 -9.00 5.31 -1.38
CA PRO A 112 -8.42 4.10 -1.93
C PRO A 112 -7.25 3.58 -1.08
N ILE A 113 -7.19 2.26 -0.90
CA ILE A 113 -6.14 1.59 -0.14
C ILE A 113 -5.48 0.56 -1.05
N VAL A 114 -4.16 0.64 -1.18
CA VAL A 114 -3.36 -0.37 -1.87
C VAL A 114 -2.48 -1.08 -0.85
N PHE A 115 -2.75 -2.36 -0.61
CA PHE A 115 -1.92 -3.15 0.29
C PHE A 115 -0.80 -3.88 -0.47
N THR A 116 0.28 -4.17 0.25
CA THR A 116 1.36 -5.04 -0.23
C THR A 116 1.85 -5.95 0.90
N GLY A 117 2.10 -7.21 0.56
CA GLY A 117 2.64 -8.18 1.50
C GLY A 117 1.61 -8.94 2.33
N SER A 118 0.33 -8.94 1.96
CA SER A 118 -0.65 -9.85 2.53
C SER A 118 -0.55 -11.23 1.87
N ASP A 119 -0.49 -12.30 2.67
CA ASP A 119 -0.51 -13.67 2.17
C ASP A 119 -1.95 -14.22 2.00
N PHE A 120 -2.87 -13.76 2.84
CA PHE A 120 -4.24 -14.27 2.88
C PHE A 120 -5.30 -13.18 2.85
N PRO A 121 -5.31 -12.27 1.85
CA PRO A 121 -6.15 -11.07 1.89
C PRO A 121 -7.65 -11.36 1.94
N VAL A 122 -8.10 -12.50 1.40
CA VAL A 122 -9.49 -12.93 1.49
C VAL A 122 -9.80 -13.50 2.88
N LYS A 123 -8.95 -14.36 3.43
CA LYS A 123 -9.16 -14.99 4.75
C LYS A 123 -9.18 -13.96 5.88
N VAL A 124 -8.32 -12.94 5.80
CA VAL A 124 -8.26 -11.88 6.80
C VAL A 124 -9.31 -10.77 6.55
N GLY A 125 -10.13 -10.91 5.50
CA GLY A 125 -11.21 -9.98 5.21
C GLY A 125 -10.78 -8.65 4.61
N LEU A 126 -9.59 -8.55 4.03
CA LEU A 126 -9.15 -7.35 3.31
C LEU A 126 -9.95 -7.14 2.03
N VAL A 127 -10.14 -8.19 1.25
CA VAL A 127 -10.86 -8.17 -0.02
C VAL A 127 -11.88 -9.32 -0.08
N ALA A 128 -12.92 -9.16 -0.89
CA ALA A 128 -13.95 -10.19 -1.05
C ALA A 128 -13.43 -11.39 -1.85
N SER A 129 -12.63 -11.15 -2.88
CA SER A 129 -11.94 -12.17 -3.67
C SER A 129 -10.73 -11.54 -4.38
N LEU A 130 -9.80 -12.36 -4.88
CA LEU A 130 -8.59 -11.86 -5.55
C LEU A 130 -8.88 -11.18 -6.88
N ASN A 131 -9.84 -11.68 -7.65
CA ASN A 131 -10.22 -11.13 -8.95
C ASN A 131 -11.31 -10.05 -8.87
N ARG A 132 -11.99 -9.92 -7.72
CA ARG A 132 -12.99 -8.88 -7.43
C ARG A 132 -12.84 -8.44 -5.99
N PRO A 133 -11.87 -7.55 -5.70
CA PRO A 133 -11.57 -7.13 -4.33
C PRO A 133 -12.77 -6.55 -3.59
N GLY A 134 -13.60 -5.77 -4.28
CA GLY A 134 -14.76 -5.07 -3.71
C GLY A 134 -14.37 -3.92 -2.79
N GLY A 135 -15.18 -2.87 -2.74
CA GLY A 135 -14.91 -1.70 -1.90
C GLY A 135 -13.67 -0.90 -2.35
N ASN A 136 -13.03 -0.22 -1.39
CA ASN A 136 -11.92 0.70 -1.62
C ASN A 136 -10.51 0.08 -1.43
N VAL A 137 -10.42 -1.24 -1.26
CA VAL A 137 -9.16 -1.94 -0.98
C VAL A 137 -8.75 -2.81 -2.15
N THR A 138 -7.51 -2.66 -2.62
CA THR A 138 -6.87 -3.52 -3.61
C THR A 138 -5.40 -3.72 -3.24
N GLY A 139 -4.66 -4.57 -3.93
CA GLY A 139 -3.24 -4.73 -3.64
C GLY A 139 -2.59 -5.95 -4.27
N ALA A 140 -1.35 -6.19 -3.85
CA ALA A 140 -0.54 -7.31 -4.28
C ALA A 140 -0.27 -8.28 -3.12
N SER A 141 -0.58 -9.56 -3.34
CA SER A 141 -0.29 -10.66 -2.42
C SER A 141 1.03 -11.33 -2.79
N LEU A 142 1.78 -11.77 -1.79
CA LEU A 142 3.06 -12.44 -2.00
C LEU A 142 2.94 -13.97 -2.05
N PHE A 143 1.86 -14.57 -1.50
CA PHE A 143 1.60 -16.01 -1.43
C PHE A 143 2.80 -16.82 -0.87
N THR A 144 3.59 -16.20 0.03
CA THR A 144 4.80 -16.80 0.58
C THR A 144 4.48 -18.02 1.46
N SER A 145 3.34 -18.03 2.11
CA SER A 145 2.86 -19.10 2.97
C SER A 145 2.57 -20.40 2.22
N GLU A 146 2.22 -20.35 0.92
CA GLU A 146 1.99 -21.58 0.13
C GLU A 146 3.26 -22.41 -0.08
N VAL A 147 4.43 -21.79 0.07
CA VAL A 147 5.72 -22.46 -0.09
C VAL A 147 6.32 -22.94 1.24
N GLU A 148 5.70 -22.63 2.39
CA GLU A 148 6.27 -22.99 3.70
C GLU A 148 6.31 -24.51 3.93
N ALA A 149 5.25 -25.22 3.59
CA ALA A 149 5.23 -26.69 3.65
C ALA A 149 6.35 -27.30 2.76
N LYS A 150 6.56 -26.75 1.58
CA LYS A 150 7.64 -27.19 0.68
C LYS A 150 9.03 -26.88 1.24
N LYS A 151 9.22 -25.72 1.86
CA LYS A 151 10.48 -25.37 2.55
C LYS A 151 10.77 -26.35 3.69
N LEU A 152 9.75 -26.72 4.47
CA LEU A 152 9.89 -27.69 5.53
C LEU A 152 10.26 -29.07 5.01
N ALA A 153 9.62 -29.52 3.92
CA ALA A 153 9.96 -30.79 3.27
C ALA A 153 11.41 -30.81 2.78
N LEU A 154 11.85 -29.75 2.09
CA LEU A 154 13.24 -29.62 1.63
C LEU A 154 14.23 -29.56 2.80
N LEU A 155 13.86 -28.90 3.90
CA LEU A 155 14.71 -28.85 5.10
C LEU A 155 14.90 -30.25 5.70
N ARG A 156 13.84 -31.08 5.77
CA ARG A 156 13.92 -32.48 6.21
C ARG A 156 14.82 -33.32 5.32
N GLU A 157 14.81 -33.11 4.01
CA GLU A 157 15.71 -33.76 3.06
C GLU A 157 17.18 -33.38 3.27
N LEU A 158 17.42 -32.08 3.54
CA LEU A 158 18.78 -31.56 3.76
C LEU A 158 19.39 -32.04 5.10
N VAL A 159 18.57 -32.16 6.11
CA VAL A 159 19.01 -32.52 7.47
C VAL A 159 18.22 -33.73 8.02
N PRO A 160 18.32 -34.93 7.39
CA PRO A 160 17.44 -36.05 7.69
C PRO A 160 17.66 -36.65 9.08
N LYS A 161 18.76 -36.30 9.75
CA LYS A 161 19.10 -36.74 11.11
C LYS A 161 18.70 -35.75 12.20
N ALA A 162 18.14 -34.57 11.81
CA ALA A 162 17.69 -33.60 12.80
C ALA A 162 16.43 -34.12 13.51
N PRO A 163 16.45 -34.29 14.83
CA PRO A 163 15.31 -34.80 15.59
C PRO A 163 14.20 -33.76 15.74
N LEU A 164 14.53 -32.49 15.50
CA LEU A 164 13.63 -31.36 15.69
C LEU A 164 13.96 -30.22 14.68
N ILE A 165 12.94 -29.63 14.12
CA ILE A 165 13.00 -28.39 13.35
C ILE A 165 12.22 -27.35 14.11
N ALA A 166 12.87 -26.23 14.48
CA ALA A 166 12.22 -25.11 15.17
C ALA A 166 11.81 -24.02 14.16
N ILE A 167 10.61 -23.48 14.33
CA ILE A 167 10.10 -22.35 13.56
C ILE A 167 9.95 -21.16 14.50
N LEU A 168 10.60 -20.03 14.15
CA LEU A 168 10.45 -18.80 14.89
C LEU A 168 9.28 -17.99 14.31
N VAL A 169 8.27 -17.75 15.12
CA VAL A 169 7.10 -16.95 14.76
C VAL A 169 6.93 -15.78 15.71
N ASN A 170 6.43 -14.66 15.20
CA ASN A 170 6.00 -13.55 16.05
C ASN A 170 4.57 -13.82 16.55
N PRO A 171 4.35 -14.10 17.86
CA PRO A 171 3.02 -14.44 18.39
C PRO A 171 2.02 -13.27 18.32
N THR A 172 2.50 -12.03 18.17
CA THR A 172 1.62 -10.87 18.03
C THR A 172 1.15 -10.64 16.58
N ASN A 173 1.71 -11.39 15.61
CA ASN A 173 1.23 -11.38 14.23
C ASN A 173 -0.01 -12.26 14.11
N PRO A 174 -1.20 -11.73 13.77
CA PRO A 174 -2.44 -12.50 13.67
C PRO A 174 -2.41 -13.56 12.56
N SER A 175 -1.56 -13.38 11.55
CA SER A 175 -1.37 -14.34 10.47
C SER A 175 -0.43 -15.47 10.85
N ALA A 176 0.22 -15.44 12.01
CA ALA A 176 1.15 -16.47 12.45
C ALA A 176 0.49 -17.86 12.51
N GLY A 177 -0.76 -17.94 12.98
CA GLY A 177 -1.53 -19.18 13.03
C GLY A 177 -2.02 -19.68 11.66
N LEU A 178 -1.95 -18.86 10.62
CA LEU A 178 -2.37 -19.24 9.26
C LEU A 178 -1.21 -19.81 8.43
N VAL A 179 0.02 -19.62 8.89
CA VAL A 179 1.24 -20.05 8.18
C VAL A 179 1.56 -21.51 8.43
N LEU A 180 1.17 -22.04 9.61
CA LEU A 180 1.41 -23.43 9.98
C LEU A 180 0.16 -24.26 9.66
N PRO A 181 0.28 -25.39 8.93
CA PRO A 181 -0.80 -26.36 8.81
C PRO A 181 -1.23 -26.83 10.20
N SER A 182 -2.52 -26.84 10.48
CA SER A 182 -3.09 -27.19 11.79
C SER A 182 -2.68 -28.60 12.27
N ASP A 183 -2.38 -29.49 11.34
CA ASP A 183 -2.04 -30.88 11.61
C ASP A 183 -0.55 -31.10 11.94
N GLU A 184 0.33 -30.18 11.47
CA GLU A 184 1.78 -30.25 11.77
C GLU A 184 2.16 -29.44 13.02
N ALA A 185 1.34 -28.51 13.47
CA ALA A 185 1.58 -27.73 14.69
C ALA A 185 1.50 -28.58 15.98
N SER A 186 0.88 -29.75 15.93
CA SER A 186 0.77 -30.65 17.07
C SER A 186 2.02 -31.52 17.30
N GLU A 187 2.90 -31.65 16.32
CA GLU A 187 4.17 -32.40 16.44
C GLU A 187 5.38 -31.50 16.76
N ILE A 188 5.18 -30.17 16.81
CA ILE A 188 6.23 -29.22 17.14
C ILE A 188 6.10 -28.85 18.62
N ARG A 189 6.74 -29.67 19.47
CA ARG A 189 7.00 -29.38 20.90
C ARG A 189 8.48 -29.17 21.12
#